data_4fbb935ef6c8e0d7d92eb793035536ca
#
_entry.id   4fbb935ef6c8e0d7d92eb793035536ca
#
_cell.length_a   1.000
_cell.length_b   1.000
_cell.length_c   1.000
_cell.angle_alpha   90.00
_cell.angle_beta   90.00
_cell.angle_gamma   90.00
#
_symmetry.space_group_name_H-M   'P 1'
#
loop_
_entity.id
_entity.type
_entity.pdbx_description
1 polymer ?
#
loop_
_entity_poly.entity_id
_entity_poly.type
_entity_poly.pdbx_seq_one_letter_code
_entity_poly.pdbx_strand_id
1 'polypeptide(L)'
;MPSFDVVSEVNKVELANAIDQSNKEISNRFDFKGSDARIETKDLELTIYADNDFQLTQVKDVLIGKLTKRGVDTRSLGEGKQEKISGNKLKEIIKVKNGIEQEQGKKLTKLIKDSKLKVQASIQGEVVRVTGAKRDDLQDVIALLKADSIEIPLQFINFRD
;
A
#
# COMPACT_ATOMS: atom_id res chain seq x y z
N MET A 1 -19.29 -7.37 23.55
CA MET A 1 -17.84 -7.23 23.79
C MET A 1 -17.24 -6.18 22.87
N PRO A 2 -16.36 -5.35 23.36
CA PRO A 2 -15.66 -4.41 22.49
C PRO A 2 -14.93 -5.11 21.35
N SER A 3 -14.91 -4.47 20.19
CA SER A 3 -14.23 -4.99 19.00
C SER A 3 -13.77 -3.87 18.09
N PHE A 4 -12.86 -4.19 17.18
CA PHE A 4 -12.50 -3.31 16.07
C PHE A 4 -12.04 -4.16 14.88
N ASP A 5 -11.93 -3.54 13.75
CA ASP A 5 -11.46 -4.19 12.53
C ASP A 5 -10.10 -3.65 12.13
N VAL A 6 -9.19 -4.56 11.78
CA VAL A 6 -7.91 -4.25 11.15
C VAL A 6 -8.10 -4.35 9.65
N VAL A 7 -7.82 -3.30 8.94
CA VAL A 7 -7.94 -3.26 7.48
C VAL A 7 -6.65 -2.73 6.87
N SER A 8 -6.48 -2.98 5.58
CA SER A 8 -5.40 -2.40 4.79
C SER A 8 -6.01 -1.87 3.50
N GLU A 9 -6.39 -0.61 3.52
CA GLU A 9 -7.07 0.02 2.39
C GLU A 9 -6.25 1.17 1.84
N VAL A 10 -6.26 1.31 0.52
CA VAL A 10 -5.65 2.46 -0.15
C VAL A 10 -6.73 3.51 -0.42
N ASN A 11 -6.39 4.78 -0.21
CA ASN A 11 -7.27 5.86 -0.61
C ASN A 11 -7.13 6.07 -2.12
N LYS A 12 -8.12 5.62 -2.88
CA LYS A 12 -8.07 5.63 -4.35
C LYS A 12 -8.06 7.04 -4.92
N VAL A 13 -8.72 7.99 -4.26
CA VAL A 13 -8.73 9.39 -4.69
C VAL A 13 -7.33 9.98 -4.57
N GLU A 14 -6.68 9.79 -3.43
CA GLU A 14 -5.34 10.29 -3.20
C GLU A 14 -4.30 9.58 -4.08
N LEU A 15 -4.51 8.29 -4.36
CA LEU A 15 -3.67 7.56 -5.33
C LEU A 15 -3.77 8.21 -6.71
N ALA A 16 -4.98 8.46 -7.19
CA ALA A 16 -5.20 9.12 -8.48
C ALA A 16 -4.57 10.51 -8.53
N ASN A 17 -4.71 11.29 -7.46
CA ASN A 17 -4.11 12.62 -7.36
C ASN A 17 -2.58 12.55 -7.41
N ALA A 18 -1.98 11.58 -6.73
CA ALA A 18 -0.53 11.39 -6.75
C ALA A 18 -0.03 11.04 -8.15
N ILE A 19 -0.76 10.19 -8.87
CA ILE A 19 -0.40 9.80 -10.24
C ILE A 19 -0.50 11.02 -11.18
N ASP A 20 -1.58 11.79 -11.09
CA ASP A 20 -1.76 12.99 -11.89
C ASP A 20 -0.64 14.01 -11.66
N GLN A 21 -0.30 14.23 -10.39
CA GLN A 21 0.80 15.15 -10.04
C GLN A 21 2.15 14.63 -10.51
N SER A 22 2.36 13.31 -10.46
CA SER A 22 3.58 12.68 -10.96
C SER A 22 3.71 12.93 -12.46
N ASN A 23 2.64 12.70 -13.23
CA ASN A 23 2.65 12.91 -14.67
C ASN A 23 2.85 14.39 -15.04
N LYS A 24 2.30 15.31 -14.26
CA LYS A 24 2.53 16.74 -14.46
C LYS A 24 4.00 17.10 -14.27
N GLU A 25 4.62 16.61 -13.21
CA GLU A 25 6.03 16.87 -12.97
C GLU A 25 6.88 16.26 -14.08
N ILE A 26 6.62 15.01 -14.46
CA ILE A 26 7.35 14.30 -15.51
C ILE A 26 7.26 15.06 -16.84
N SER A 27 6.06 15.51 -17.22
CA SER A 27 5.87 16.24 -18.48
C SER A 27 6.53 17.62 -18.48
N ASN A 28 6.77 18.22 -17.32
CA ASN A 28 7.37 19.54 -17.18
C ASN A 28 8.88 19.51 -16.92
N ARG A 29 9.44 18.35 -16.55
CA ARG A 29 10.88 18.26 -16.28
C ARG A 29 11.67 18.16 -17.56
N PHE A 30 12.72 18.95 -17.62
CA PHE A 30 13.60 19.00 -18.77
C PHE A 30 14.28 17.66 -19.06
N ASP A 31 14.67 16.92 -18.01
CA ASP A 31 15.35 15.64 -18.13
C ASP A 31 14.45 14.52 -18.69
N PHE A 32 13.14 14.72 -18.72
CA PHE A 32 12.21 13.77 -19.34
C PHE A 32 11.70 14.22 -20.72
N LYS A 33 12.13 15.37 -21.19
CA LYS A 33 11.62 15.95 -22.43
C LYS A 33 11.97 15.09 -23.64
N GLY A 34 10.96 14.80 -24.47
CA GLY A 34 11.13 13.94 -25.63
C GLY A 34 11.17 12.46 -25.35
N SER A 35 10.98 12.05 -24.09
CA SER A 35 10.94 10.63 -23.70
C SER A 35 9.51 10.11 -23.60
N ASP A 36 9.39 8.80 -23.47
CA ASP A 36 8.10 8.13 -23.20
C ASP A 36 7.78 8.02 -21.72
N ALA A 37 8.52 8.71 -20.85
CA ALA A 37 8.32 8.63 -19.40
C ALA A 37 6.90 9.06 -19.03
N ARG A 38 6.18 8.17 -18.42
CA ARG A 38 4.81 8.42 -17.93
C ARG A 38 4.34 7.29 -17.03
N ILE A 39 3.26 7.55 -16.30
CA ILE A 39 2.60 6.55 -15.49
C ILE A 39 1.17 6.42 -15.99
N GLU A 40 0.75 5.21 -16.33
CA GLU A 40 -0.63 4.89 -16.67
C GLU A 40 -1.22 4.08 -15.54
N THR A 41 -2.51 4.22 -15.31
CA THR A 41 -3.22 3.48 -14.26
C THR A 41 -4.48 2.85 -14.84
N LYS A 42 -4.73 1.61 -14.40
CA LYS A 42 -5.97 0.91 -14.66
C LYS A 42 -6.37 0.22 -13.37
N ASP A 43 -7.45 0.71 -12.74
CA ASP A 43 -7.86 0.26 -11.41
C ASP A 43 -6.71 0.41 -10.41
N LEU A 44 -6.27 -0.68 -9.81
CA LEU A 44 -5.16 -0.70 -8.85
C LEU A 44 -3.86 -1.23 -9.48
N GLU A 45 -3.72 -1.09 -10.78
CA GLU A 45 -2.49 -1.47 -11.49
C GLU A 45 -1.86 -0.24 -12.11
N LEU A 46 -0.60 0.01 -11.76
CA LEU A 46 0.19 1.12 -12.29
C LEU A 46 1.19 0.58 -13.30
N THR A 47 1.30 1.26 -14.45
CA THR A 47 2.32 0.93 -15.44
C THR A 47 3.20 2.14 -15.64
N ILE A 48 4.49 2.00 -15.34
CA ILE A 48 5.50 3.03 -15.50
C ILE A 48 6.25 2.77 -16.79
N TYR A 49 6.31 3.78 -17.67
CA TYR A 49 7.05 3.72 -18.92
C TYR A 49 8.29 4.59 -18.81
N ALA A 50 9.40 4.13 -19.36
CA ALA A 50 10.65 4.87 -19.40
C ALA A 50 11.51 4.43 -20.58
N ASP A 51 12.43 5.27 -20.99
CA ASP A 51 13.34 4.97 -22.11
C ASP A 51 14.49 4.04 -21.70
N ASN A 52 14.84 4.03 -20.41
CA ASN A 52 15.93 3.20 -19.87
C ASN A 52 15.77 2.98 -18.38
N ASP A 53 16.64 2.15 -17.79
CA ASP A 53 16.59 1.83 -16.36
C ASP A 53 16.76 3.03 -15.45
N PHE A 54 17.67 3.93 -15.80
CA PHE A 54 17.93 5.13 -15.01
C PHE A 54 16.69 6.02 -14.96
N GLN A 55 16.07 6.24 -16.12
CA GLN A 55 14.86 7.04 -16.22
C GLN A 55 13.70 6.38 -15.47
N LEU A 56 13.60 5.06 -15.55
CA LEU A 56 12.58 4.31 -14.80
C LEU A 56 12.70 4.58 -13.30
N THR A 57 13.90 4.55 -12.77
CA THR A 57 14.17 4.86 -11.37
C THR A 57 13.76 6.29 -11.03
N GLN A 58 14.05 7.25 -11.91
CA GLN A 58 13.65 8.65 -11.71
C GLN A 58 12.14 8.82 -11.68
N VAL A 59 11.40 8.15 -12.56
CA VAL A 59 9.94 8.19 -12.58
C VAL A 59 9.38 7.59 -11.29
N LYS A 60 9.94 6.47 -10.84
CA LYS A 60 9.53 5.85 -9.57
C LYS A 60 9.78 6.77 -8.38
N ASP A 61 10.89 7.50 -8.37
CA ASP A 61 11.19 8.44 -7.29
C ASP A 61 10.16 9.58 -7.25
N VAL A 62 9.77 10.09 -8.42
CA VAL A 62 8.72 11.11 -8.50
C VAL A 62 7.40 10.55 -7.94
N LEU A 63 7.04 9.34 -8.35
CA LEU A 63 5.80 8.68 -7.89
C LEU A 63 5.80 8.50 -6.37
N ILE A 64 6.87 7.96 -5.81
CA ILE A 64 7.00 7.73 -4.37
C ILE A 64 6.90 9.05 -3.60
N GLY A 65 7.54 10.10 -4.09
CA GLY A 65 7.45 11.42 -3.48
C GLY A 65 6.03 11.97 -3.45
N LYS A 66 5.29 11.82 -4.56
CA LYS A 66 3.90 12.30 -4.64
C LYS A 66 2.97 11.45 -3.78
N LEU A 67 3.15 10.13 -3.75
CA LEU A 67 2.36 9.25 -2.89
C LEU A 67 2.55 9.62 -1.42
N THR A 68 3.79 9.80 -0.99
CA THR A 68 4.12 10.18 0.38
C THR A 68 3.47 11.52 0.74
N LYS A 69 3.56 12.49 -0.16
CA LYS A 69 3.00 13.83 0.05
C LYS A 69 1.48 13.80 0.18
N ARG A 70 0.82 12.88 -0.51
CA ARG A 70 -0.63 12.68 -0.47
C ARG A 70 -1.09 11.74 0.64
N GLY A 71 -0.18 11.27 1.47
CA GLY A 71 -0.52 10.39 2.58
C GLY A 71 -0.81 8.95 2.18
N VAL A 72 -0.42 8.54 0.97
CA VAL A 72 -0.53 7.15 0.55
C VAL A 72 0.73 6.41 0.97
N ASP A 73 0.56 5.37 1.79
CA ASP A 73 1.68 4.58 2.29
C ASP A 73 2.28 3.75 1.16
N THR A 74 3.59 3.89 0.94
CA THR A 74 4.28 3.19 -0.15
C THR A 74 4.34 1.68 0.06
N ARG A 75 4.08 1.17 1.27
CA ARG A 75 3.94 -0.27 1.50
C ARG A 75 2.74 -0.86 0.78
N SER A 76 1.80 -0.03 0.32
CA SER A 76 0.69 -0.51 -0.52
C SER A 76 1.12 -0.88 -1.93
N LEU A 77 2.31 -0.47 -2.36
CA LEU A 77 2.84 -0.84 -3.67
C LEU A 77 3.40 -2.27 -3.61
N GLY A 78 2.95 -3.10 -4.54
CA GLY A 78 3.49 -4.44 -4.70
C GLY A 78 4.85 -4.41 -5.37
N GLU A 79 5.45 -5.59 -5.53
CA GLU A 79 6.71 -5.74 -6.25
C GLU A 79 6.49 -5.44 -7.73
N GLY A 80 7.35 -4.61 -8.31
CA GLY A 80 7.27 -4.24 -9.70
C GLY A 80 7.81 -5.32 -10.63
N LYS A 81 7.16 -5.50 -11.76
CA LYS A 81 7.60 -6.44 -12.81
C LYS A 81 8.02 -5.64 -14.03
N GLN A 82 9.32 -5.68 -14.34
CA GLN A 82 9.87 -4.98 -15.48
C GLN A 82 9.78 -5.82 -16.75
N GLU A 83 9.48 -5.16 -17.87
CA GLU A 83 9.45 -5.77 -19.18
C GLU A 83 10.12 -4.83 -20.19
N LYS A 84 10.86 -5.41 -21.14
CA LYS A 84 11.38 -4.67 -22.28
C LYS A 84 10.28 -4.55 -23.34
N ILE A 85 10.15 -3.37 -23.91
CA ILE A 85 9.18 -3.12 -24.96
C ILE A 85 9.88 -2.55 -26.21
N SER A 86 9.11 -2.29 -27.28
CA SER A 86 9.63 -1.82 -28.55
C SER A 86 10.52 -0.57 -28.39
N GLY A 87 11.59 -0.47 -29.19
CA GLY A 87 12.47 0.71 -29.18
C GLY A 87 13.46 0.71 -28.02
N ASN A 88 13.77 -0.46 -27.45
CA ASN A 88 14.65 -0.61 -26.28
C ASN A 88 14.16 0.14 -25.02
N LYS A 89 12.87 0.39 -24.97
CA LYS A 89 12.24 1.05 -23.84
C LYS A 89 11.80 0.01 -22.80
N LEU A 90 11.43 0.50 -21.62
CA LEU A 90 11.03 -0.33 -20.50
C LEU A 90 9.66 0.06 -19.98
N LYS A 91 8.97 -0.92 -19.42
CA LYS A 91 7.81 -0.67 -18.55
C LYS A 91 7.92 -1.48 -17.28
N GLU A 92 7.35 -0.98 -16.22
CA GLU A 92 7.24 -1.71 -14.96
C GLU A 92 5.79 -1.68 -14.51
N ILE A 93 5.25 -2.86 -14.22
CA ILE A 93 3.88 -3.02 -13.76
C ILE A 93 3.91 -3.22 -12.25
N ILE A 94 3.18 -2.37 -11.52
CA ILE A 94 3.09 -2.44 -10.06
C ILE A 94 1.61 -2.56 -9.69
N LYS A 95 1.27 -3.60 -8.93
CA LYS A 95 -0.08 -3.74 -8.39
C LYS A 95 -0.15 -3.06 -7.03
N VAL A 96 -1.18 -2.24 -6.84
CA VAL A 96 -1.44 -1.59 -5.56
C VAL A 96 -2.27 -2.54 -4.71
N LYS A 97 -1.78 -2.85 -3.52
CA LYS A 97 -2.46 -3.75 -2.59
C LYS A 97 -3.62 -3.03 -1.92
N ASN A 98 -4.77 -3.67 -1.88
CA ASN A 98 -5.96 -3.16 -1.21
C ASN A 98 -6.70 -4.33 -0.58
N GLY A 99 -6.89 -4.28 0.73
CA GLY A 99 -7.41 -5.39 1.50
C GLY A 99 -6.30 -6.24 2.10
N ILE A 100 -6.63 -7.00 3.15
CA ILE A 100 -5.70 -7.95 3.77
C ILE A 100 -5.89 -9.30 3.11
N GLU A 101 -4.84 -9.79 2.44
CA GLU A 101 -4.88 -11.12 1.85
C GLU A 101 -4.89 -12.18 2.96
N GLN A 102 -5.38 -13.37 2.65
CA GLN A 102 -5.53 -14.45 3.63
C GLN A 102 -4.20 -14.80 4.31
N GLU A 103 -3.11 -14.85 3.55
CA GLU A 103 -1.78 -15.11 4.09
C GLU A 103 -1.36 -14.05 5.11
N GLN A 104 -1.60 -12.78 4.79
CA GLN A 104 -1.32 -11.65 5.68
C GLN A 104 -2.20 -11.72 6.92
N GLY A 105 -3.48 -12.04 6.74
CA GLY A 105 -4.41 -12.21 7.86
C GLY A 105 -3.97 -13.30 8.83
N LYS A 106 -3.45 -14.40 8.32
CA LYS A 106 -2.92 -15.49 9.15
C LYS A 106 -1.71 -15.03 9.96
N LYS A 107 -0.82 -14.24 9.37
CA LYS A 107 0.33 -13.68 10.09
C LYS A 107 -0.11 -12.75 11.21
N LEU A 108 -1.11 -11.89 10.96
CA LEU A 108 -1.64 -10.97 11.96
C LEU A 108 -2.32 -11.72 13.11
N THR A 109 -3.15 -12.69 12.81
CA THR A 109 -3.83 -13.48 13.83
C THR A 109 -2.85 -14.28 14.68
N LYS A 110 -1.79 -14.82 14.06
CA LYS A 110 -0.73 -15.53 14.78
C LYS A 110 0.03 -14.60 15.70
N LEU A 111 0.38 -13.41 15.23
CA LEU A 111 1.08 -12.41 16.04
C LEU A 111 0.25 -12.04 17.29
N ILE A 112 -1.04 -11.82 17.09
CA ILE A 112 -1.95 -11.48 18.19
C ILE A 112 -2.05 -12.66 19.18
N LYS A 113 -2.18 -13.88 18.68
CA LYS A 113 -2.25 -15.08 19.51
C LYS A 113 -0.97 -15.28 20.32
N ASP A 114 0.19 -15.11 19.70
CA ASP A 114 1.48 -15.30 20.34
C ASP A 114 1.78 -14.23 21.40
N SER A 115 1.12 -13.07 21.33
CA SER A 115 1.25 -12.01 22.33
C SER A 115 0.62 -12.38 23.67
N LYS A 116 -0.29 -13.38 23.68
CA LYS A 116 -1.05 -13.83 24.85
C LYS A 116 -1.96 -12.75 25.44
N LEU A 117 -2.30 -11.74 24.67
CA LEU A 117 -3.32 -10.76 25.06
C LEU A 117 -4.69 -11.44 25.12
N LYS A 118 -5.55 -10.95 26.01
CA LYS A 118 -6.88 -11.55 26.24
C LYS A 118 -7.88 -11.08 25.18
N VAL A 119 -7.60 -11.39 23.94
CA VAL A 119 -8.42 -11.04 22.79
C VAL A 119 -8.54 -12.23 21.86
N GLN A 120 -9.53 -12.17 20.97
CA GLN A 120 -9.71 -13.11 19.88
C GLN A 120 -9.61 -12.37 18.56
N ALA A 121 -8.89 -12.93 17.61
CA ALA A 121 -8.76 -12.38 16.27
C ALA A 121 -9.28 -13.38 15.26
N SER A 122 -10.09 -12.92 14.31
CA SER A 122 -10.64 -13.77 13.25
C SER A 122 -10.54 -13.07 11.90
N ILE A 123 -10.24 -13.85 10.88
CA ILE A 123 -10.19 -13.37 9.49
C ILE A 123 -11.62 -13.36 8.95
N GLN A 124 -12.07 -12.22 8.47
CA GLN A 124 -13.39 -12.07 7.85
C GLN A 124 -13.21 -11.40 6.48
N GLY A 125 -13.11 -12.21 5.42
CA GLY A 125 -12.80 -11.70 4.09
C GLY A 125 -11.42 -11.05 4.05
N GLU A 126 -11.39 -9.76 3.75
CA GLU A 126 -10.16 -8.97 3.67
C GLU A 126 -9.86 -8.17 4.94
N VAL A 127 -10.52 -8.52 6.03
CA VAL A 127 -10.48 -7.79 7.31
C VAL A 127 -10.12 -8.77 8.42
N VAL A 128 -9.41 -8.30 9.45
CA VAL A 128 -9.18 -9.06 10.67
C VAL A 128 -9.96 -8.38 11.79
N ARG A 129 -10.92 -9.09 12.37
CA ARG A 129 -11.70 -8.59 13.50
C ARG A 129 -11.08 -9.01 14.82
N VAL A 130 -10.91 -8.06 15.72
CA VAL A 130 -10.35 -8.29 17.05
C VAL A 130 -11.42 -7.98 18.08
N THR A 131 -11.66 -8.94 18.97
CA THR A 131 -12.67 -8.84 20.03
C THR A 131 -12.02 -9.11 21.38
N GLY A 132 -12.38 -8.35 22.40
CA GLY A 132 -11.87 -8.54 23.75
C GLY A 132 -12.87 -8.01 24.78
N ALA A 133 -12.76 -8.50 26.02
CA ALA A 133 -13.65 -8.07 27.09
C ALA A 133 -13.38 -6.64 27.55
N LYS A 134 -12.13 -6.18 27.41
CA LYS A 134 -11.70 -4.86 27.89
C LYS A 134 -11.13 -4.03 26.74
N ARG A 135 -11.46 -2.73 26.73
CA ARG A 135 -10.91 -1.80 25.75
C ARG A 135 -9.39 -1.68 25.84
N ASP A 136 -8.83 -1.78 27.04
CA ASP A 136 -7.38 -1.72 27.24
C ASP A 136 -6.67 -2.85 26.50
N ASP A 137 -7.25 -4.04 26.49
CA ASP A 137 -6.68 -5.17 25.74
C ASP A 137 -6.70 -4.90 24.23
N LEU A 138 -7.73 -4.23 23.73
CA LEU A 138 -7.82 -3.84 22.31
C LEU A 138 -6.74 -2.79 21.97
N GLN A 139 -6.52 -1.82 22.86
CA GLN A 139 -5.47 -0.81 22.65
C GLN A 139 -4.09 -1.45 22.64
N ASP A 140 -3.89 -2.47 23.47
CA ASP A 140 -2.63 -3.22 23.48
C ASP A 140 -2.37 -3.94 22.16
N VAL A 141 -3.43 -4.47 21.53
CA VAL A 141 -3.32 -5.09 20.20
C VAL A 141 -2.91 -4.04 19.16
N ILE A 142 -3.53 -2.88 19.18
CA ILE A 142 -3.20 -1.80 18.25
C ILE A 142 -1.73 -1.40 18.40
N ALA A 143 -1.26 -1.24 19.63
CA ALA A 143 0.14 -0.91 19.90
C ALA A 143 1.08 -2.01 19.39
N LEU A 144 0.72 -3.28 19.60
CA LEU A 144 1.48 -4.42 19.11
C LEU A 144 1.62 -4.39 17.59
N LEU A 145 0.51 -4.18 16.88
CA LEU A 145 0.51 -4.19 15.42
C LEU A 145 1.24 -2.98 14.83
N LYS A 146 1.19 -1.83 15.50
CA LYS A 146 1.95 -0.65 15.09
C LYS A 146 3.45 -0.79 15.30
N ALA A 147 3.85 -1.51 16.34
CA ALA A 147 5.26 -1.70 16.69
C ALA A 147 5.97 -2.73 15.82
N ASP A 148 5.22 -3.64 15.20
CA ASP A 148 5.80 -4.70 14.39
C ASP A 148 6.06 -4.22 12.96
N SER A 149 7.08 -4.83 12.33
CA SER A 149 7.44 -4.55 10.93
C SER A 149 6.51 -5.32 10.00
N ILE A 150 5.32 -4.79 9.78
CA ILE A 150 4.32 -5.41 8.91
C ILE A 150 4.51 -4.87 7.49
N GLU A 151 4.43 -5.76 6.50
CA GLU A 151 4.70 -5.44 5.10
C GLU A 151 3.64 -4.56 4.45
N ILE A 152 2.46 -4.47 5.04
CA ILE A 152 1.34 -3.69 4.52
C ILE A 152 0.93 -2.61 5.52
N PRO A 153 0.38 -1.48 5.04
CA PRO A 153 -0.15 -0.47 5.94
C PRO A 153 -1.44 -0.99 6.59
N LEU A 154 -1.63 -0.67 7.85
CA LEU A 154 -2.81 -1.08 8.61
C LEU A 154 -3.58 0.13 9.10
N GLN A 155 -4.90 0.03 9.05
CA GLN A 155 -5.81 0.97 9.68
C GLN A 155 -6.69 0.21 10.66
N PHE A 156 -7.17 0.91 11.69
CA PHE A 156 -7.98 0.33 12.75
C PHE A 156 -9.31 1.09 12.79
N ILE A 157 -10.39 0.42 12.43
CA ILE A 157 -11.69 1.05 12.19
C ILE A 157 -12.81 0.23 12.84
N ASN A 158 -14.02 0.75 12.74
CA ASN A 158 -15.24 0.08 13.20
C ASN A 158 -15.20 -0.31 14.68
N PHE A 159 -14.73 0.61 15.52
CA PHE A 159 -14.72 0.41 16.96
C PHE A 159 -16.14 0.27 17.48
N ARG A 160 -16.39 -0.80 18.22
CA ARG A 160 -17.68 -1.13 18.82
C ARG A 160 -17.49 -1.46 20.29
N ASP A 161 -18.50 -1.15 21.09
CA ASP A 161 -18.56 -1.49 22.52
C ASP A 161 -19.27 -2.85 22.74
#